data_f2a4d258eeedd1552ebf4cf336aef301
#
_entry.id   f2a4d258eeedd1552ebf4cf336aef301
#
_cell.length_a   1.000
_cell.length_b   1.000
_cell.length_c   1.000
_cell.angle_alpha   90.00
_cell.angle_beta   90.00
_cell.angle_gamma   90.00
#
_symmetry.space_group_name_H-M   'P 1'
#
loop_
_entity.id
_entity.type
_entity.pdbx_description
1 polymer ?
#
loop_
_entity_poly.entity_id
_entity_poly.type
_entity_poly.pdbx_seq_one_letter_code
_entity_poly.pdbx_strand_id
1 'polypeptide(L)'
;MRKRRSGRFGGSSINNVECRMMNIFNRFLFVFLLFGSAFAQPLVIMHTNDTHSQIDPYTYKGDVNVGGALRREAAIREIRAENPHTLLLDAGDFSQGTPYFNFFKGYVEVRLMNAMGYDAATLGNHEFDNGSAALAARLKTADFPVVCANYQFANKKLAKVIKPYVIIERGGHKIGIFGLGVNLDGYVAPQIAREVTYQNPFQVARDMVAELQRQQCDLIVCLSHLGVDTTMTDNDFEIARQVPGIDVIIGGHSHEEINPPVAIGNTRVCQMTNRGKCFGKLEIRN
;
A
#
# COMPACT_ATOMS: atom_id res chain seq x y z
N MET A 1 -38.36 8.31 26.12
CA MET A 1 -38.06 8.77 24.74
C MET A 1 -36.84 9.69 24.75
N ARG A 2 -35.66 9.17 24.42
CA ARG A 2 -34.43 9.96 24.24
C ARG A 2 -34.06 9.91 22.76
N LYS A 3 -34.11 11.08 22.09
CA LYS A 3 -33.70 11.25 20.68
C LYS A 3 -32.19 11.05 20.59
N ARG A 4 -31.76 10.07 19.79
CA ARG A 4 -30.37 9.96 19.33
C ARG A 4 -30.14 11.03 18.25
N ARG A 5 -29.16 11.89 18.47
CA ARG A 5 -28.62 12.78 17.43
C ARG A 5 -27.70 11.96 16.55
N SER A 6 -28.05 11.81 15.28
CA SER A 6 -27.15 11.33 14.25
C SER A 6 -26.21 12.45 13.87
N GLY A 7 -24.95 12.38 14.28
CA GLY A 7 -23.90 13.24 13.76
C GLY A 7 -23.55 12.78 12.33
N ARG A 8 -23.90 13.57 11.34
CA ARG A 8 -23.35 13.44 9.99
C ARG A 8 -21.92 13.98 10.04
N PHE A 9 -20.94 13.12 9.84
CA PHE A 9 -19.58 13.55 9.52
C PHE A 9 -19.55 14.08 8.10
N GLY A 10 -19.02 15.29 7.92
CA GLY A 10 -18.80 15.92 6.63
C GLY A 10 -17.76 15.13 5.84
N GLY A 11 -18.02 14.90 4.56
CA GLY A 11 -17.11 14.19 3.69
C GLY A 11 -15.75 14.89 3.59
N SER A 12 -14.69 14.17 3.92
CA SER A 12 -13.33 14.60 3.69
C SER A 12 -13.04 14.66 2.19
N SER A 13 -12.61 15.81 1.68
CA SER A 13 -12.22 15.94 0.29
C SER A 13 -10.76 15.53 0.12
N ILE A 14 -10.53 14.50 -0.71
CA ILE A 14 -9.20 14.11 -1.16
C ILE A 14 -8.97 14.82 -2.50
N ASN A 15 -8.11 15.83 -2.51
CA ASN A 15 -7.79 16.58 -3.72
C ASN A 15 -6.28 16.57 -4.01
N ASN A 16 -5.97 16.27 -5.26
CA ASN A 16 -4.75 16.50 -6.03
C ASN A 16 -3.44 15.85 -5.58
N VAL A 17 -3.00 14.94 -6.43
CA VAL A 17 -1.60 14.49 -6.53
C VAL A 17 -0.88 15.43 -7.51
N GLU A 18 0.08 16.21 -7.04
CA GLU A 18 0.95 16.99 -7.91
C GLU A 18 2.29 16.28 -8.11
N CYS A 19 2.65 16.06 -9.37
CA CYS A 19 4.00 15.72 -9.76
C CYS A 19 4.78 17.03 -9.90
N ARG A 20 5.62 17.38 -8.90
CA ARG A 20 6.41 18.62 -8.93
C ARG A 20 7.85 18.36 -9.33
N MET A 21 8.27 19.00 -10.43
CA MET A 21 9.70 19.27 -10.70
C MET A 21 10.15 20.47 -9.87
N MET A 22 11.31 20.34 -9.22
CA MET A 22 11.87 21.33 -8.32
C MET A 22 12.47 22.54 -9.06
N ASN A 23 12.13 23.73 -8.62
CA ASN A 23 12.97 24.92 -8.78
C ASN A 23 13.33 25.49 -7.40
N ILE A 24 14.62 25.79 -7.22
CA ILE A 24 15.25 26.27 -5.99
C ILE A 24 15.25 27.81 -5.99
N PHE A 25 15.19 28.40 -4.80
CA PHE A 25 15.39 29.78 -4.32
C PHE A 25 14.16 30.59 -3.94
N ASN A 26 13.96 30.79 -2.63
CA ASN A 26 14.17 32.10 -1.99
C ASN A 26 14.03 32.06 -0.44
N ARG A 27 15.07 32.55 0.24
CA ARG A 27 15.09 32.79 1.69
C ARG A 27 14.44 34.13 1.98
N PHE A 28 13.44 34.18 2.84
CA PHE A 28 13.13 35.36 3.67
C PHE A 28 12.72 34.95 5.08
N LEU A 29 13.48 35.43 6.06
CA LEU A 29 13.26 35.29 7.48
C LEU A 29 12.17 36.30 7.92
N PHE A 30 10.97 35.79 8.31
CA PHE A 30 9.98 36.56 9.02
C PHE A 30 9.66 35.86 10.32
N VAL A 31 10.08 36.45 11.45
CA VAL A 31 9.62 36.06 12.79
C VAL A 31 8.23 36.67 12.99
N PHE A 32 7.20 35.85 12.95
CA PHE A 32 5.87 36.19 13.43
C PHE A 32 5.52 35.27 14.60
N LEU A 33 5.47 35.87 15.80
CA LEU A 33 4.75 35.29 16.92
C LEU A 33 3.25 35.32 16.59
N LEU A 34 2.73 34.22 16.08
CA LEU A 34 1.31 34.00 15.91
C LEU A 34 0.87 32.90 16.89
N PHE A 35 -0.10 33.25 17.73
CA PHE A 35 -0.98 32.25 18.32
C PHE A 35 -1.63 31.48 17.19
N GLY A 36 -0.95 30.41 16.73
CA GLY A 36 -1.44 29.55 15.69
C GLY A 36 -2.49 28.61 16.29
N SER A 37 -3.72 28.71 15.83
CA SER A 37 -4.56 27.53 15.74
C SER A 37 -3.70 26.46 15.06
N ALA A 38 -3.36 25.41 15.78
CA ALA A 38 -2.62 24.28 15.24
C ALA A 38 -3.51 23.65 14.17
N PHE A 39 -3.31 24.06 12.91
CA PHE A 39 -3.85 23.30 11.79
C PHE A 39 -3.22 21.92 11.92
N ALA A 40 -4.04 20.90 12.17
CA ALA A 40 -3.59 19.53 12.16
C ALA A 40 -2.89 19.29 10.81
N GLN A 41 -1.62 18.87 10.85
CA GLN A 41 -0.91 18.59 9.62
C GLN A 41 -1.59 17.42 8.91
N PRO A 42 -1.74 17.48 7.58
CA PRO A 42 -2.43 16.44 6.85
C PRO A 42 -1.72 15.09 7.04
N LEU A 43 -2.50 14.03 7.16
CA LEU A 43 -1.98 12.69 7.04
C LEU A 43 -1.55 12.46 5.59
N VAL A 44 -0.30 12.07 5.39
CA VAL A 44 0.23 11.72 4.07
C VAL A 44 0.39 10.21 3.98
N ILE A 45 -0.14 9.60 2.93
CA ILE A 45 0.10 8.20 2.59
C ILE A 45 0.97 8.16 1.34
N MET A 46 2.18 7.65 1.47
CA MET A 46 3.03 7.27 0.36
C MET A 46 2.83 5.79 0.07
N HIS A 47 2.83 5.43 -1.21
CA HIS A 47 2.69 4.02 -1.56
C HIS A 47 3.53 3.61 -2.76
N THR A 48 3.91 2.34 -2.75
CA THR A 48 4.54 1.62 -3.85
C THR A 48 3.76 0.35 -4.15
N ASN A 49 3.97 -0.20 -5.32
CA ASN A 49 3.53 -1.51 -5.77
C ASN A 49 4.47 -2.02 -6.85
N ASP A 50 4.53 -3.33 -7.05
CA ASP A 50 5.22 -3.97 -8.17
C ASP A 50 6.66 -3.45 -8.38
N THR A 51 7.41 -3.31 -7.28
CA THR A 51 8.78 -2.80 -7.38
C THR A 51 9.76 -3.83 -7.96
N HIS A 52 9.39 -5.12 -7.99
CA HIS A 52 10.02 -6.20 -8.72
C HIS A 52 11.55 -6.24 -8.56
N SER A 53 12.03 -6.18 -7.32
CA SER A 53 13.46 -6.20 -7.02
C SER A 53 14.29 -5.17 -7.80
N GLN A 54 13.66 -4.09 -8.32
CA GLN A 54 14.36 -3.06 -9.05
C GLN A 54 15.09 -2.13 -8.08
N ILE A 55 16.29 -2.57 -7.70
CA ILE A 55 17.14 -1.89 -6.71
C ILE A 55 17.97 -0.80 -7.39
N ASP A 56 18.59 -1.12 -8.52
CA ASP A 56 19.37 -0.15 -9.29
C ASP A 56 18.47 0.71 -10.19
N PRO A 57 18.88 1.94 -10.49
CA PRO A 57 18.27 2.72 -11.55
C PRO A 57 18.36 2.00 -12.91
N TYR A 58 17.39 2.21 -13.78
CA TYR A 58 17.34 1.58 -15.10
C TYR A 58 16.95 2.57 -16.21
N THR A 59 17.03 2.13 -17.46
CA THR A 59 16.56 2.93 -18.61
C THR A 59 15.17 2.47 -19.02
N TYR A 60 14.24 3.41 -19.13
CA TYR A 60 12.86 3.15 -19.52
C TYR A 60 12.42 4.11 -20.64
N LYS A 61 12.05 3.57 -21.81
CA LYS A 61 11.58 4.34 -22.99
C LYS A 61 12.48 5.54 -23.37
N GLY A 62 13.78 5.39 -23.18
CA GLY A 62 14.77 6.45 -23.47
C GLY A 62 15.13 7.32 -22.26
N ASP A 63 14.34 7.33 -21.19
CA ASP A 63 14.69 7.98 -19.95
C ASP A 63 15.74 7.16 -19.20
N VAL A 64 16.90 7.74 -18.97
CA VAL A 64 18.01 7.09 -18.26
C VAL A 64 17.90 7.30 -16.76
N ASN A 65 18.41 6.34 -16.00
CA ASN A 65 18.46 6.41 -14.54
C ASN A 65 17.07 6.58 -13.89
N VAL A 66 16.06 5.87 -14.36
CA VAL A 66 14.71 5.87 -13.77
C VAL A 66 14.69 4.94 -12.54
N GLY A 67 13.88 5.27 -11.54
CA GLY A 67 13.68 4.44 -10.35
C GLY A 67 14.92 4.30 -9.47
N GLY A 68 15.07 3.15 -8.84
CA GLY A 68 16.17 2.81 -7.94
C GLY A 68 15.88 3.07 -6.46
N ALA A 69 16.33 2.13 -5.62
CA ALA A 69 16.04 2.12 -4.19
C ALA A 69 16.58 3.35 -3.46
N LEU A 70 17.80 3.80 -3.79
CA LEU A 70 18.42 4.96 -3.13
C LEU A 70 17.68 6.27 -3.42
N ARG A 71 17.16 6.44 -4.66
CA ARG A 71 16.34 7.62 -5.00
C ARG A 71 14.99 7.59 -4.31
N ARG A 72 14.38 6.41 -4.26
CA ARG A 72 13.12 6.22 -3.54
C ARG A 72 13.31 6.55 -2.05
N GLU A 73 14.37 6.07 -1.41
CA GLU A 73 14.70 6.40 -0.03
C GLU A 73 14.87 7.92 0.18
N ALA A 74 15.65 8.58 -0.69
CA ALA A 74 15.87 10.02 -0.60
C ALA A 74 14.56 10.82 -0.70
N ALA A 75 13.68 10.47 -1.64
CA ALA A 75 12.37 11.09 -1.79
C ALA A 75 11.43 10.83 -0.59
N ILE A 76 11.45 9.60 -0.04
CA ILE A 76 10.69 9.27 1.17
C ILE A 76 11.15 10.14 2.35
N ARG A 77 12.45 10.27 2.54
CA ARG A 77 13.05 11.08 3.61
C ARG A 77 12.68 12.56 3.47
N GLU A 78 12.71 13.11 2.26
CA GLU A 78 12.33 14.49 1.99
C GLU A 78 10.84 14.73 2.35
N ILE A 79 9.95 13.87 1.90
CA ILE A 79 8.51 13.99 2.20
C ILE A 79 8.25 13.84 3.70
N ARG A 80 8.93 12.93 4.39
CA ARG A 80 8.78 12.76 5.84
C ARG A 80 9.29 13.96 6.62
N ALA A 81 10.33 14.64 6.13
CA ALA A 81 10.84 15.85 6.76
C ALA A 81 9.81 17.00 6.72
N GLU A 82 9.03 17.06 5.66
CA GLU A 82 7.96 18.05 5.50
C GLU A 82 6.64 17.59 6.17
N ASN A 83 6.40 16.29 6.24
CA ASN A 83 5.15 15.68 6.70
C ASN A 83 5.44 14.59 7.74
N PRO A 84 5.57 14.92 9.03
CA PRO A 84 5.92 13.96 10.08
C PRO A 84 4.87 12.85 10.29
N HIS A 85 3.65 13.07 9.81
CA HIS A 85 2.56 12.10 9.86
C HIS A 85 2.42 11.27 8.57
N THR A 86 3.56 10.93 7.94
CA THR A 86 3.56 10.09 6.73
C THR A 86 3.48 8.61 7.07
N LEU A 87 2.60 7.89 6.35
CA LEU A 87 2.62 6.43 6.23
C LEU A 87 3.28 6.04 4.91
N LEU A 88 4.01 4.92 4.90
CA LEU A 88 4.60 4.32 3.71
C LEU A 88 4.10 2.88 3.58
N LEU A 89 3.36 2.61 2.52
CA LEU A 89 2.66 1.35 2.29
C LEU A 89 3.09 0.70 0.97
N ASP A 90 2.98 -0.64 0.88
CA ASP A 90 3.28 -1.38 -0.36
C ASP A 90 2.15 -2.35 -0.71
N ALA A 91 1.75 -2.37 -1.98
CA ALA A 91 0.66 -3.19 -2.49
C ALA A 91 1.14 -4.50 -3.14
N GLY A 92 2.31 -5.02 -2.75
CA GLY A 92 2.82 -6.33 -3.16
C GLY A 92 3.69 -6.31 -4.42
N ASP A 93 4.21 -7.48 -4.77
CA ASP A 93 5.19 -7.71 -5.82
C ASP A 93 6.45 -6.84 -5.65
N PHE A 94 6.93 -6.72 -4.40
CA PHE A 94 8.23 -6.09 -4.14
C PHE A 94 9.40 -7.02 -4.50
N SER A 95 9.14 -8.31 -4.70
CA SER A 95 10.09 -9.36 -5.06
C SER A 95 10.04 -9.68 -6.57
N GLN A 96 11.11 -10.34 -7.07
CA GLN A 96 11.24 -10.90 -8.41
C GLN A 96 11.44 -9.83 -9.52
N GLY A 97 12.21 -10.16 -10.54
CA GLY A 97 12.39 -9.34 -11.74
C GLY A 97 13.85 -8.94 -12.04
N THR A 98 14.76 -9.08 -11.09
CA THR A 98 16.18 -8.75 -11.27
C THR A 98 17.11 -9.83 -10.70
N PRO A 99 18.42 -9.80 -11.03
CA PRO A 99 19.40 -10.73 -10.44
C PRO A 99 19.45 -10.69 -8.91
N TYR A 100 19.11 -9.59 -8.27
CA TYR A 100 19.05 -9.50 -6.81
C TYR A 100 18.12 -10.57 -6.21
N PHE A 101 16.93 -10.74 -6.76
CA PHE A 101 16.03 -11.80 -6.32
C PHE A 101 16.59 -13.20 -6.57
N ASN A 102 17.25 -13.42 -7.71
CA ASN A 102 17.79 -14.73 -8.05
C ASN A 102 18.88 -15.17 -7.06
N PHE A 103 19.71 -14.23 -6.60
CA PHE A 103 20.78 -14.52 -5.64
C PHE A 103 20.32 -14.48 -4.18
N PHE A 104 19.52 -13.46 -3.83
CA PHE A 104 19.19 -13.15 -2.43
C PHE A 104 17.77 -13.52 -2.02
N LYS A 105 16.96 -14.07 -2.95
CA LYS A 105 15.63 -14.64 -2.65
C LYS A 105 14.66 -13.66 -1.95
N GLY A 106 14.79 -12.37 -2.23
CA GLY A 106 13.96 -11.31 -1.67
C GLY A 106 14.37 -10.77 -0.30
N TYR A 107 15.48 -11.26 0.29
CA TYR A 107 15.98 -10.73 1.55
C TYR A 107 16.51 -9.29 1.43
N VAL A 108 17.07 -8.91 0.28
CA VAL A 108 17.56 -7.55 0.04
C VAL A 108 16.39 -6.58 -0.01
N GLU A 109 15.31 -6.95 -0.66
CA GLU A 109 14.09 -6.17 -0.77
C GLU A 109 13.49 -5.88 0.61
N VAL A 110 13.30 -6.91 1.44
CA VAL A 110 12.79 -6.73 2.81
C VAL A 110 13.73 -5.86 3.65
N ARG A 111 15.04 -6.03 3.54
CA ARG A 111 16.00 -5.17 4.27
C ARG A 111 15.95 -3.72 3.82
N LEU A 112 15.77 -3.45 2.53
CA LEU A 112 15.59 -2.10 2.01
C LEU A 112 14.28 -1.50 2.48
N MET A 113 13.19 -2.27 2.49
CA MET A 113 11.90 -1.83 3.02
C MET A 113 12.00 -1.49 4.52
N ASN A 114 12.70 -2.32 5.33
CA ASN A 114 12.99 -2.00 6.73
C ASN A 114 13.76 -0.68 6.85
N ALA A 115 14.84 -0.50 6.08
CA ALA A 115 15.65 0.71 6.10
C ALA A 115 14.87 1.98 5.68
N MET A 116 13.95 1.85 4.74
CA MET A 116 13.06 2.92 4.31
C MET A 116 11.90 3.16 5.30
N GLY A 117 11.69 2.27 6.26
CA GLY A 117 10.64 2.36 7.27
C GLY A 117 9.24 2.21 6.69
N TYR A 118 9.00 1.14 5.93
CA TYR A 118 7.62 0.79 5.52
C TYR A 118 6.77 0.52 6.76
N ASP A 119 5.52 1.00 6.74
CA ASP A 119 4.57 0.85 7.84
C ASP A 119 3.69 -0.39 7.69
N ALA A 120 3.41 -0.82 6.46
CA ALA A 120 2.76 -2.10 6.14
C ALA A 120 2.95 -2.46 4.66
N ALA A 121 2.81 -3.76 4.34
CA ALA A 121 2.79 -4.26 2.97
C ALA A 121 1.75 -5.37 2.81
N THR A 122 1.30 -5.64 1.57
CA THR A 122 0.56 -6.85 1.24
C THR A 122 1.41 -7.82 0.42
N LEU A 123 0.85 -8.94 0.01
CA LEU A 123 1.49 -9.93 -0.83
C LEU A 123 0.98 -9.83 -2.26
N GLY A 124 1.90 -9.84 -3.22
CA GLY A 124 1.60 -10.17 -4.59
C GLY A 124 1.88 -11.65 -4.89
N ASN A 125 1.76 -12.04 -6.15
CA ASN A 125 2.03 -13.41 -6.57
C ASN A 125 3.53 -13.73 -6.56
N HIS A 126 4.39 -12.78 -6.87
CA HIS A 126 5.83 -13.00 -6.94
C HIS A 126 6.52 -13.16 -5.58
N GLU A 127 5.86 -12.81 -4.48
CA GLU A 127 6.35 -13.16 -3.16
C GLU A 127 6.44 -14.68 -2.98
N PHE A 128 5.63 -15.45 -3.70
CA PHE A 128 5.56 -16.92 -3.61
C PHE A 128 6.52 -17.67 -4.53
N ASP A 129 7.27 -17.01 -5.43
CA ASP A 129 8.10 -17.68 -6.45
C ASP A 129 9.11 -18.68 -5.89
N ASN A 130 9.57 -18.50 -4.65
CA ASN A 130 10.44 -19.45 -3.95
C ASN A 130 9.68 -20.37 -2.96
N GLY A 131 8.35 -20.39 -3.00
CA GLY A 131 7.49 -21.18 -2.13
C GLY A 131 7.22 -20.57 -0.76
N SER A 132 6.18 -21.05 -0.09
CA SER A 132 5.69 -20.50 1.17
C SER A 132 6.68 -20.62 2.34
N ALA A 133 7.53 -21.63 2.33
CA ALA A 133 8.54 -21.84 3.37
C ALA A 133 9.65 -20.78 3.31
N ALA A 134 10.14 -20.46 2.10
CA ALA A 134 11.12 -19.41 1.87
C ALA A 134 10.52 -18.03 2.18
N LEU A 135 9.26 -17.80 1.74
CA LEU A 135 8.52 -16.58 2.07
C LEU A 135 8.39 -16.39 3.59
N ALA A 136 7.98 -17.42 4.33
CA ALA A 136 7.87 -17.36 5.78
C ALA A 136 9.20 -17.03 6.47
N ALA A 137 10.32 -17.58 5.98
CA ALA A 137 11.64 -17.31 6.53
C ALA A 137 12.07 -15.83 6.28
N ARG A 138 11.83 -15.35 5.05
CA ARG A 138 12.15 -13.98 4.65
C ARG A 138 11.31 -12.95 5.42
N LEU A 139 10.00 -13.13 5.50
CA LEU A 139 9.12 -12.19 6.16
C LEU A 139 9.30 -12.11 7.68
N LYS A 140 9.93 -13.09 8.31
CA LYS A 140 10.36 -12.97 9.71
C LYS A 140 11.42 -11.90 9.93
N THR A 141 12.09 -11.44 8.88
CA THR A 141 13.09 -10.36 8.95
C THR A 141 12.51 -8.99 8.65
N ALA A 142 11.20 -8.91 8.36
CA ALA A 142 10.49 -7.65 8.17
C ALA A 142 10.21 -6.99 9.52
N ASP A 143 10.52 -5.70 9.62
CA ASP A 143 10.22 -4.85 10.78
C ASP A 143 8.82 -4.21 10.67
N PHE A 144 8.09 -4.50 9.60
CA PHE A 144 6.74 -4.03 9.31
C PHE A 144 5.77 -5.22 9.18
N PRO A 145 4.49 -5.04 9.50
CA PRO A 145 3.48 -6.06 9.29
C PRO A 145 3.22 -6.29 7.80
N VAL A 146 3.05 -7.56 7.43
CA VAL A 146 2.52 -7.96 6.12
C VAL A 146 1.10 -8.45 6.31
N VAL A 147 0.17 -7.89 5.54
CA VAL A 147 -1.26 -8.14 5.66
C VAL A 147 -1.81 -8.83 4.40
N CYS A 148 -2.62 -9.88 4.59
CA CYS A 148 -3.39 -10.52 3.53
C CYS A 148 -4.55 -11.29 4.18
N ALA A 149 -5.77 -10.87 3.91
CA ALA A 149 -6.95 -11.40 4.59
C ALA A 149 -7.60 -12.55 3.82
N ASN A 150 -7.46 -12.60 2.49
CA ASN A 150 -8.16 -13.57 1.64
C ASN A 150 -7.35 -14.84 1.32
N TYR A 151 -6.26 -15.08 2.05
CA TYR A 151 -5.47 -16.31 1.94
C TYR A 151 -5.53 -17.14 3.21
N GLN A 152 -5.76 -18.45 3.05
CA GLN A 152 -5.50 -19.42 4.10
C GLN A 152 -4.26 -20.23 3.72
N PHE A 153 -3.27 -20.22 4.60
CA PHE A 153 -1.97 -20.84 4.35
C PHE A 153 -1.90 -22.25 4.95
N ALA A 154 -1.57 -23.26 4.15
CA ALA A 154 -1.22 -24.59 4.64
C ALA A 154 0.07 -24.55 5.48
N ASN A 155 1.01 -23.67 5.13
CA ASN A 155 2.23 -23.46 5.88
C ASN A 155 1.97 -22.68 7.18
N LYS A 156 2.00 -23.37 8.31
CA LYS A 156 1.75 -22.78 9.64
C LYS A 156 2.76 -21.69 10.04
N LYS A 157 3.99 -21.71 9.50
CA LYS A 157 4.99 -20.66 9.78
C LYS A 157 4.63 -19.37 9.05
N LEU A 158 4.16 -19.48 7.80
CA LEU A 158 3.68 -18.34 7.03
C LEU A 158 2.39 -17.76 7.66
N ALA A 159 1.45 -18.62 8.03
CA ALA A 159 0.21 -18.23 8.70
C ALA A 159 0.42 -17.44 10.02
N LYS A 160 1.57 -17.62 10.68
CA LYS A 160 1.92 -16.87 11.90
C LYS A 160 2.51 -15.49 11.63
N VAL A 161 3.08 -15.29 10.45
CA VAL A 161 3.75 -14.04 10.06
C VAL A 161 2.77 -13.07 9.40
N ILE A 162 1.87 -13.59 8.56
CA ILE A 162 0.87 -12.80 7.87
C ILE A 162 -0.32 -12.52 8.80
N LYS A 163 -0.78 -11.27 8.78
CA LYS A 163 -1.97 -10.84 9.51
C LYS A 163 -3.10 -10.52 8.53
N PRO A 164 -4.37 -10.65 8.91
CA PRO A 164 -5.47 -10.20 8.05
C PRO A 164 -5.49 -8.68 7.90
N TYR A 165 -5.19 -7.95 8.98
CA TYR A 165 -5.13 -6.49 9.02
C TYR A 165 -4.16 -6.01 10.10
N VAL A 166 -3.89 -4.72 10.08
CA VAL A 166 -3.18 -3.98 11.14
C VAL A 166 -3.90 -2.66 11.38
N ILE A 167 -3.81 -2.14 12.61
CA ILE A 167 -4.29 -0.80 12.97
C ILE A 167 -3.07 0.03 13.35
N ILE A 168 -2.94 1.20 12.73
CA ILE A 168 -1.86 2.15 12.96
C ILE A 168 -2.47 3.48 13.38
N GLU A 169 -1.94 4.08 14.43
CA GLU A 169 -2.28 5.46 14.82
C GLU A 169 -1.23 6.41 14.25
N ARG A 170 -1.67 7.37 13.45
CA ARG A 170 -0.79 8.35 12.82
C ARG A 170 -1.52 9.69 12.60
N GLY A 171 -0.91 10.80 13.05
CA GLY A 171 -1.48 12.13 12.84
C GLY A 171 -2.83 12.35 13.50
N GLY A 172 -3.13 11.63 14.59
CA GLY A 172 -4.42 11.66 15.28
C GLY A 172 -5.51 10.80 14.63
N HIS A 173 -5.20 10.08 13.54
CA HIS A 173 -6.11 9.14 12.90
C HIS A 173 -5.82 7.70 13.34
N LYS A 174 -6.86 6.92 13.54
CA LYS A 174 -6.82 5.48 13.72
C LYS A 174 -7.09 4.79 12.39
N ILE A 175 -6.05 4.24 11.78
CA ILE A 175 -6.05 3.77 10.40
C ILE A 175 -6.06 2.24 10.41
N GLY A 176 -7.12 1.64 9.87
CA GLY A 176 -7.23 0.21 9.63
C GLY A 176 -6.70 -0.14 8.24
N ILE A 177 -5.74 -1.06 8.16
CA ILE A 177 -5.12 -1.49 6.91
C ILE A 177 -5.28 -2.98 6.78
N PHE A 178 -5.93 -3.46 5.72
CA PHE A 178 -6.05 -4.88 5.40
C PHE A 178 -5.50 -5.17 4.01
N GLY A 179 -5.18 -6.45 3.73
CA GLY A 179 -4.61 -6.86 2.44
C GLY A 179 -5.52 -7.80 1.67
N LEU A 180 -5.49 -7.71 0.34
CA LEU A 180 -6.09 -8.67 -0.59
C LEU A 180 -5.04 -9.12 -1.61
N GLY A 181 -4.86 -10.44 -1.76
CA GLY A 181 -4.00 -11.04 -2.78
C GLY A 181 -4.81 -11.60 -3.95
N VAL A 182 -4.18 -11.72 -5.10
CA VAL A 182 -4.74 -12.32 -6.32
C VAL A 182 -4.83 -13.85 -6.20
N ASN A 183 -5.74 -14.50 -6.94
CA ASN A 183 -5.71 -15.97 -7.05
C ASN A 183 -4.36 -16.42 -7.66
N LEU A 184 -3.63 -17.26 -6.94
CA LEU A 184 -2.29 -17.71 -7.36
C LEU A 184 -2.29 -18.72 -8.51
N ASP A 185 -3.45 -19.29 -8.86
CA ASP A 185 -3.55 -20.25 -9.96
C ASP A 185 -3.18 -19.58 -11.29
N GLY A 186 -2.21 -20.18 -12.00
CA GLY A 186 -1.68 -19.64 -13.25
C GLY A 186 -0.56 -18.62 -13.11
N TYR A 187 -0.38 -18.02 -11.94
CA TYR A 187 0.70 -17.03 -11.68
C TYR A 187 1.94 -17.64 -11.05
N VAL A 188 1.78 -18.72 -10.27
CA VAL A 188 2.89 -19.42 -9.64
C VAL A 188 2.87 -20.92 -10.00
N ALA A 189 3.94 -21.63 -9.68
CA ALA A 189 3.98 -23.08 -9.92
C ALA A 189 2.82 -23.79 -9.20
N PRO A 190 2.13 -24.77 -9.83
CA PRO A 190 0.92 -25.38 -9.27
C PRO A 190 1.09 -25.99 -7.88
N GLN A 191 2.28 -26.51 -7.56
CA GLN A 191 2.59 -27.03 -6.22
C GLN A 191 2.61 -25.94 -5.15
N ILE A 192 2.98 -24.72 -5.52
CA ILE A 192 2.99 -23.56 -4.61
C ILE A 192 1.58 -23.00 -4.45
N ALA A 193 0.82 -22.86 -5.56
CA ALA A 193 -0.56 -22.40 -5.51
C ALA A 193 -1.41 -23.24 -4.54
N ARG A 194 -1.23 -24.57 -4.53
CA ARG A 194 -1.95 -25.50 -3.63
C ARG A 194 -1.65 -25.30 -2.14
N GLU A 195 -0.58 -24.60 -1.78
CA GLU A 195 -0.27 -24.27 -0.37
C GLU A 195 -1.10 -23.10 0.17
N VAL A 196 -1.87 -22.44 -0.73
CA VAL A 196 -2.68 -21.27 -0.40
C VAL A 196 -4.12 -21.48 -0.87
N THR A 197 -5.08 -21.45 0.05
CA THR A 197 -6.49 -21.46 -0.31
C THR A 197 -6.94 -20.02 -0.52
N TYR A 198 -7.32 -19.67 -1.74
CA TYR A 198 -7.89 -18.38 -2.10
C TYR A 198 -9.34 -18.30 -1.63
N GLN A 199 -9.68 -17.25 -0.92
CA GLN A 199 -11.03 -16.95 -0.45
C GLN A 199 -11.64 -15.83 -1.28
N ASN A 200 -12.97 -15.79 -1.39
CA ASN A 200 -13.67 -14.75 -2.12
C ASN A 200 -13.32 -13.36 -1.58
N PRO A 201 -12.65 -12.48 -2.35
CA PRO A 201 -12.13 -11.22 -1.87
C PRO A 201 -13.23 -10.23 -1.49
N PHE A 202 -14.41 -10.30 -2.11
CA PHE A 202 -15.54 -9.44 -1.78
C PHE A 202 -16.10 -9.72 -0.40
N GLN A 203 -16.26 -11.02 -0.07
CA GLN A 203 -16.75 -11.40 1.26
C GLN A 203 -15.72 -11.03 2.32
N VAL A 204 -14.46 -11.38 2.08
CA VAL A 204 -13.37 -11.06 3.01
C VAL A 204 -13.22 -9.54 3.21
N ALA A 205 -13.30 -8.76 2.14
CA ALA A 205 -13.24 -7.30 2.27
C ALA A 205 -14.40 -6.73 3.10
N ARG A 206 -15.64 -7.25 2.90
CA ARG A 206 -16.78 -6.86 3.76
C ARG A 206 -16.54 -7.18 5.24
N ASP A 207 -16.01 -8.36 5.52
CA ASP A 207 -15.71 -8.79 6.88
C ASP A 207 -14.62 -7.91 7.52
N MET A 208 -13.59 -7.54 6.75
CA MET A 208 -12.53 -6.63 7.21
C MET A 208 -13.05 -5.23 7.47
N VAL A 209 -13.87 -4.68 6.58
CA VAL A 209 -14.52 -3.37 6.78
C VAL A 209 -15.36 -3.37 8.05
N ALA A 210 -16.21 -4.39 8.24
CA ALA A 210 -17.04 -4.50 9.44
C ALA A 210 -16.21 -4.60 10.73
N GLU A 211 -15.12 -5.37 10.69
CA GLU A 211 -14.19 -5.49 11.83
C GLU A 211 -13.50 -4.16 12.13
N LEU A 212 -12.95 -3.48 11.12
CA LEU A 212 -12.23 -2.21 11.30
C LEU A 212 -13.16 -1.08 11.76
N GLN A 213 -14.41 -1.06 11.29
CA GLN A 213 -15.44 -0.15 11.79
C GLN A 213 -15.80 -0.45 13.26
N ARG A 214 -15.89 -1.73 13.63
CA ARG A 214 -16.10 -2.14 15.04
C ARG A 214 -14.93 -1.72 15.92
N GLN A 215 -13.72 -1.72 15.37
CA GLN A 215 -12.52 -1.21 16.03
C GLN A 215 -12.46 0.34 16.06
N GLN A 216 -13.45 1.03 15.47
CA GLN A 216 -13.51 2.50 15.41
C GLN A 216 -12.31 3.13 14.67
N CYS A 217 -11.93 2.53 13.53
CA CYS A 217 -10.97 3.16 12.63
C CYS A 217 -11.60 4.36 11.92
N ASP A 218 -10.86 5.46 11.83
CA ASP A 218 -11.28 6.69 11.17
C ASP A 218 -11.07 6.61 9.64
N LEU A 219 -10.10 5.79 9.22
CA LEU A 219 -9.73 5.57 7.84
C LEU A 219 -9.51 4.07 7.61
N ILE A 220 -10.09 3.52 6.54
CA ILE A 220 -9.92 2.13 6.14
C ILE A 220 -9.21 2.06 4.79
N VAL A 221 -8.01 1.48 4.78
CA VAL A 221 -7.16 1.31 3.61
C VAL A 221 -7.09 -0.17 3.23
N CYS A 222 -7.34 -0.47 1.97
CA CYS A 222 -7.08 -1.79 1.38
C CYS A 222 -5.77 -1.74 0.59
N LEU A 223 -4.81 -2.57 0.95
CA LEU A 223 -3.65 -2.89 0.11
C LEU A 223 -4.03 -4.07 -0.77
N SER A 224 -4.24 -3.83 -2.04
CA SER A 224 -4.76 -4.84 -2.96
C SER A 224 -3.73 -5.22 -4.01
N HIS A 225 -3.62 -6.53 -4.25
CA HIS A 225 -2.86 -7.05 -5.39
C HIS A 225 -3.78 -7.77 -6.38
N LEU A 226 -5.04 -7.33 -6.51
CA LEU A 226 -6.01 -7.88 -7.47
C LEU A 226 -5.85 -7.28 -8.87
N GLY A 227 -5.34 -6.05 -8.95
CA GLY A 227 -5.24 -5.29 -10.19
C GLY A 227 -6.55 -4.59 -10.58
N VAL A 228 -6.48 -3.89 -11.72
CA VAL A 228 -7.60 -3.12 -12.28
C VAL A 228 -8.07 -3.67 -13.63
N ASP A 229 -7.63 -4.88 -14.00
CA ASP A 229 -8.06 -5.54 -15.24
C ASP A 229 -9.57 -5.83 -15.21
N THR A 230 -10.33 -5.13 -16.01
CA THR A 230 -11.79 -5.25 -16.08
C THR A 230 -12.29 -6.52 -16.74
N THR A 231 -11.39 -7.34 -17.31
CA THR A 231 -11.73 -8.69 -17.82
C THR A 231 -11.81 -9.70 -16.68
N MET A 232 -11.20 -9.40 -15.53
CA MET A 232 -11.27 -10.20 -14.32
C MET A 232 -12.48 -9.81 -13.48
N THR A 233 -13.13 -10.78 -12.86
CA THR A 233 -14.30 -10.54 -12.01
C THR A 233 -13.94 -9.89 -10.68
N ASP A 234 -12.78 -10.27 -10.13
CA ASP A 234 -12.24 -9.76 -8.87
C ASP A 234 -11.06 -8.81 -9.16
N ASN A 235 -11.39 -7.54 -9.22
CA ASN A 235 -10.46 -6.44 -9.43
C ASN A 235 -10.79 -5.27 -8.49
N ASP A 236 -9.86 -4.32 -8.36
CA ASP A 236 -9.97 -3.21 -7.41
C ASP A 236 -11.17 -2.31 -7.65
N PHE A 237 -11.58 -2.12 -8.90
CA PHE A 237 -12.76 -1.32 -9.22
C PHE A 237 -14.04 -2.02 -8.77
N GLU A 238 -14.12 -3.33 -8.92
CA GLU A 238 -15.26 -4.11 -8.45
C GLU A 238 -15.31 -4.20 -6.91
N ILE A 239 -14.15 -4.32 -6.24
CA ILE A 239 -14.09 -4.21 -4.77
C ILE A 239 -14.63 -2.84 -4.34
N ALA A 240 -14.20 -1.75 -4.96
CA ALA A 240 -14.67 -0.41 -4.62
C ALA A 240 -16.19 -0.24 -4.85
N ARG A 241 -16.76 -0.86 -5.89
CA ARG A 241 -18.20 -0.79 -6.18
C ARG A 241 -19.05 -1.61 -5.21
N GLN A 242 -18.58 -2.80 -4.82
CA GLN A 242 -19.39 -3.80 -4.12
C GLN A 242 -19.14 -3.85 -2.61
N VAL A 243 -18.08 -3.19 -2.12
CA VAL A 243 -17.70 -3.19 -0.71
C VAL A 243 -17.62 -1.75 -0.19
N PRO A 244 -18.76 -1.16 0.23
CA PRO A 244 -18.78 0.18 0.81
C PRO A 244 -18.03 0.21 2.14
N GLY A 245 -17.41 1.35 2.45
CA GLY A 245 -16.70 1.58 3.71
C GLY A 245 -15.19 1.45 3.62
N ILE A 246 -14.64 1.16 2.44
CA ILE A 246 -13.22 1.33 2.14
C ILE A 246 -13.02 2.77 1.68
N ASP A 247 -12.08 3.50 2.30
CA ASP A 247 -11.78 4.89 1.91
C ASP A 247 -10.77 4.94 0.76
N VAL A 248 -9.73 4.10 0.84
CA VAL A 248 -8.64 4.05 -0.16
C VAL A 248 -8.32 2.60 -0.50
N ILE A 249 -8.22 2.29 -1.80
CA ILE A 249 -7.60 1.08 -2.33
C ILE A 249 -6.28 1.48 -2.98
N ILE A 250 -5.19 0.93 -2.50
CA ILE A 250 -3.87 1.02 -3.10
C ILE A 250 -3.62 -0.29 -3.82
N GLY A 251 -3.63 -0.24 -5.16
CA GLY A 251 -3.56 -1.40 -6.03
C GLY A 251 -2.16 -1.75 -6.50
N GLY A 252 -2.03 -2.95 -7.10
CA GLY A 252 -0.85 -3.49 -7.77
C GLY A 252 -1.23 -4.46 -8.88
N HIS A 253 -0.34 -5.37 -9.26
CA HIS A 253 -0.52 -6.49 -10.18
C HIS A 253 -0.65 -6.14 -11.67
N SER A 254 -1.57 -5.27 -12.05
CA SER A 254 -1.83 -4.92 -13.46
C SER A 254 -0.79 -3.97 -14.06
N HIS A 255 0.11 -3.39 -13.25
CA HIS A 255 1.14 -2.43 -13.65
C HIS A 255 0.61 -1.15 -14.34
N GLU A 256 -0.68 -0.90 -14.22
CA GLU A 256 -1.31 0.30 -14.77
C GLU A 256 -1.13 1.50 -13.84
N GLU A 257 -1.04 2.69 -14.41
CA GLU A 257 -0.99 3.92 -13.63
C GLU A 257 -2.38 4.48 -13.43
N ILE A 258 -2.86 4.45 -12.19
CA ILE A 258 -4.13 5.05 -11.76
C ILE A 258 -3.79 6.30 -10.94
N ASN A 259 -3.44 7.36 -11.67
CA ASN A 259 -3.07 8.66 -11.12
C ASN A 259 -3.58 9.78 -12.06
N PRO A 260 -4.50 10.67 -11.63
CA PRO A 260 -5.03 10.79 -10.26
C PRO A 260 -5.91 9.61 -9.84
N PRO A 261 -6.14 9.42 -8.51
CA PRO A 261 -7.00 8.37 -8.01
C PRO A 261 -8.41 8.40 -8.60
N VAL A 262 -8.91 7.23 -9.04
CA VAL A 262 -10.28 7.09 -9.54
C VAL A 262 -11.24 7.03 -8.36
N ALA A 263 -12.30 7.86 -8.41
CA ALA A 263 -13.37 7.86 -7.43
C ALA A 263 -14.46 6.86 -7.82
N ILE A 264 -14.74 5.89 -6.94
CA ILE A 264 -15.87 4.95 -7.09
C ILE A 264 -16.69 5.05 -5.80
N GLY A 265 -17.82 5.72 -5.86
CA GLY A 265 -18.54 6.12 -4.65
C GLY A 265 -17.64 6.96 -3.73
N ASN A 266 -17.49 6.53 -2.49
CA ASN A 266 -16.61 7.18 -1.51
C ASN A 266 -15.18 6.64 -1.53
N THR A 267 -14.92 5.56 -2.24
CA THR A 267 -13.60 4.92 -2.32
C THR A 267 -12.71 5.61 -3.35
N ARG A 268 -11.45 5.80 -3.03
CA ARG A 268 -10.40 6.24 -3.95
C ARG A 268 -9.52 5.06 -4.32
N VAL A 269 -9.44 4.71 -5.60
CA VAL A 269 -8.58 3.65 -6.12
C VAL A 269 -7.37 4.28 -6.78
N CYS A 270 -6.18 3.89 -6.39
CA CYS A 270 -4.92 4.36 -6.95
C CYS A 270 -3.94 3.19 -7.10
N GLN A 271 -3.09 3.30 -8.10
CA GLN A 271 -2.02 2.35 -8.38
C GLN A 271 -0.91 3.09 -9.12
N MET A 272 0.34 2.73 -8.86
CA MET A 272 1.46 3.26 -9.63
C MET A 272 1.92 2.21 -10.65
N THR A 273 2.74 2.67 -11.62
CA THR A 273 3.41 1.75 -12.53
C THR A 273 4.40 0.86 -11.78
N ASN A 274 4.97 -0.11 -12.47
CA ASN A 274 5.91 -1.07 -11.88
C ASN A 274 7.35 -0.56 -11.74
N ARG A 275 8.22 -1.40 -11.15
CA ARG A 275 9.69 -1.26 -11.00
C ARG A 275 10.13 0.00 -10.26
N GLY A 276 9.27 0.53 -9.40
CA GLY A 276 9.61 1.69 -8.59
C GLY A 276 10.02 2.93 -9.39
N LYS A 277 9.48 3.08 -10.62
CA LYS A 277 9.67 4.25 -11.48
C LYS A 277 9.15 5.51 -10.81
N CYS A 278 8.03 5.39 -10.13
CA CYS A 278 7.40 6.42 -9.32
C CYS A 278 6.79 5.78 -8.07
N PHE A 279 6.35 6.58 -7.16
CA PHE A 279 5.54 6.22 -6.00
C PHE A 279 4.35 7.18 -5.89
N GLY A 280 3.28 6.74 -5.26
CA GLY A 280 2.11 7.57 -5.03
C GLY A 280 2.24 8.37 -3.73
N LYS A 281 1.63 9.55 -3.72
CA LYS A 281 1.46 10.40 -2.53
C LYS A 281 0.00 10.85 -2.45
N LEU A 282 -0.69 10.47 -1.39
CA LEU A 282 -2.04 10.88 -1.07
C LEU A 282 -2.02 11.79 0.15
N GLU A 283 -2.75 12.89 0.10
CA GLU A 283 -2.98 13.77 1.25
C GLU A 283 -4.41 13.61 1.74
N ILE A 284 -4.57 13.17 2.99
CA ILE A 284 -5.86 13.05 3.64
C ILE A 284 -6.10 14.36 4.40
N ARG A 285 -7.11 15.09 3.99
CA ARG A 285 -7.52 16.36 4.62
C ARG A 285 -8.87 16.16 5.31
N ASN A 286 -8.98 16.65 6.53
CA ASN A 286 -10.23 16.69 7.33
C ASN A 286 -11.23 17.69 6.74
#